data_e6a62c66804ab281dfec4c2e7de0e797
#
_entry.id   e6a62c66804ab281dfec4c2e7de0e797
#
_cell.length_a   1.000
_cell.length_b   1.000
_cell.length_c   1.000
_cell.angle_alpha   90.00
_cell.angle_beta   90.00
_cell.angle_gamma   90.00
#
_symmetry.space_group_name_H-M   'P 1'
#
loop_
_entity.id
_entity.type
_entity.pdbx_description
1 polymer ?
#
loop_
_entity_poly.entity_id
_entity_poly.type
_entity_poly.pdbx_seq_one_letter_code
_entity_poly.pdbx_strand_id
1 'polypeptide(L)'
;MLHVISGDCAAEELRRAGLPGEVLAWRDSPAVGPTPAGLPDAERRALRAAFWGVPEDELQDPAAAHAAGGAETVFWFDGCPWDQAMLVELLAAANGNAPPSLVQVGEHPDVPGYAGLGQLSPEQLAAFYPERRPVTPAQRALAAAAWSALGAEDPRPLADLLDADTSPLPYLEPALERLLEELPSTSNGLSRSEEQVLRAVAGGARRFPDLLPAVAAMERPNHGLWFGDRVLALTLRALASAPEPALAADAVALTPFGEALLAGRADWVRDHGVDRWRGGVRLAGRGPVWRWDPAARRPAFT
;
A
#
# COMPACT_ATOMS: atom_id res chain seq x y z
N MET A 1 -2.12 -26.86 -6.62
CA MET A 1 -2.76 -25.62 -6.11
C MET A 1 -1.68 -24.71 -5.62
N LEU A 2 -1.82 -23.40 -5.83
CA LEU A 2 -0.90 -22.38 -5.33
C LEU A 2 -1.69 -21.38 -4.48
N HIS A 3 -1.25 -21.13 -3.27
CA HIS A 3 -1.76 -20.04 -2.41
C HIS A 3 -0.81 -18.86 -2.50
N VAL A 4 -1.31 -17.69 -2.83
CA VAL A 4 -0.55 -16.42 -2.85
C VAL A 4 -1.09 -15.52 -1.75
N ILE A 5 -0.24 -15.12 -0.83
CA ILE A 5 -0.62 -14.34 0.36
C ILE A 5 0.39 -13.23 0.62
N SER A 6 -0.08 -12.11 1.17
CA SER A 6 0.73 -10.94 1.46
C SER A 6 1.67 -11.18 2.64
N GLY A 7 2.98 -11.03 2.39
CA GLY A 7 4.03 -11.02 3.40
C GLY A 7 4.40 -12.37 4.01
N ASP A 8 5.57 -12.38 4.65
CA ASP A 8 6.18 -13.61 5.18
C ASP A 8 5.45 -14.15 6.43
N CYS A 9 4.99 -13.27 7.33
CA CYS A 9 4.31 -13.68 8.54
C CYS A 9 3.01 -14.45 8.23
N ALA A 10 2.16 -13.89 7.36
CA ALA A 10 0.91 -14.55 6.96
C ALA A 10 1.17 -15.84 6.17
N ALA A 11 2.21 -15.85 5.32
CA ALA A 11 2.59 -17.05 4.57
C ALA A 11 3.08 -18.17 5.49
N GLU A 12 3.79 -17.87 6.55
CA GLU A 12 4.22 -18.88 7.53
C GLU A 12 3.03 -19.49 8.27
N GLU A 13 2.08 -18.66 8.72
CA GLU A 13 0.87 -19.15 9.38
C GLU A 13 0.00 -19.97 8.41
N LEU A 14 -0.09 -19.56 7.14
CA LEU A 14 -0.85 -20.32 6.13
C LEU A 14 -0.19 -21.67 5.81
N ARG A 15 1.15 -21.77 5.83
CA ARG A 15 1.85 -23.08 5.70
C ARG A 15 1.53 -23.99 6.88
N ARG A 16 1.48 -23.43 8.11
CA ARG A 16 1.12 -24.18 9.33
C ARG A 16 -0.33 -24.63 9.33
N ALA A 17 -1.21 -23.94 8.60
CA ALA A 17 -2.61 -24.33 8.42
C ALA A 17 -2.80 -25.68 7.71
N GLY A 18 -1.76 -26.20 7.04
CA GLY A 18 -1.77 -27.53 6.42
C GLY A 18 -2.72 -27.67 5.24
N LEU A 19 -3.10 -26.58 4.59
CA LEU A 19 -3.95 -26.62 3.40
C LEU A 19 -3.21 -27.27 2.23
N PRO A 20 -3.92 -27.93 1.30
CA PRO A 20 -3.30 -28.61 0.17
C PRO A 20 -2.72 -27.60 -0.82
N GLY A 21 -1.46 -27.74 -1.21
CA GLY A 21 -0.79 -26.90 -2.20
C GLY A 21 0.46 -26.21 -1.68
N GLU A 22 1.04 -25.34 -2.50
CA GLU A 22 2.22 -24.53 -2.17
C GLU A 22 1.79 -23.14 -1.72
N VAL A 23 2.58 -22.50 -0.85
CA VAL A 23 2.33 -21.13 -0.36
C VAL A 23 3.45 -20.22 -0.82
N LEU A 24 3.10 -19.23 -1.63
CA LEU A 24 3.95 -18.14 -2.10
C LEU A 24 3.67 -16.86 -1.30
N ALA A 25 4.67 -16.41 -0.57
CA ALA A 25 4.62 -15.08 0.07
C ALA A 25 4.84 -13.99 -0.98
N TRP A 26 3.88 -13.09 -1.16
CA TRP A 26 4.03 -11.93 -2.03
C TRP A 26 4.53 -10.74 -1.22
N ARG A 27 5.66 -10.15 -1.61
CA ARG A 27 6.37 -9.16 -0.79
C ARG A 27 6.35 -7.74 -1.34
N ASP A 28 6.34 -7.62 -2.68
CA ASP A 28 6.36 -6.29 -3.31
C ASP A 28 4.95 -5.76 -3.52
N SER A 29 4.68 -4.54 -3.04
CA SER A 29 3.38 -3.90 -3.24
C SER A 29 3.52 -2.60 -4.02
N PRO A 30 2.70 -2.42 -5.07
CA PRO A 30 2.61 -1.17 -5.81
C PRO A 30 2.08 0.02 -5.00
N ALA A 31 1.60 -0.21 -3.79
CA ALA A 31 1.16 0.85 -2.87
C ALA A 31 2.27 1.86 -2.56
N VAL A 32 3.54 1.45 -2.69
CA VAL A 32 4.71 2.29 -2.36
C VAL A 32 5.72 2.25 -3.51
N GLY A 33 6.27 3.40 -3.85
CA GLY A 33 7.32 3.54 -4.87
C GLY A 33 6.79 3.59 -6.32
N PRO A 34 7.69 3.44 -7.30
CA PRO A 34 7.38 3.61 -8.72
C PRO A 34 6.67 2.40 -9.33
N THR A 35 5.55 2.63 -10.01
CA THR A 35 4.86 1.64 -10.85
C THR A 35 4.31 2.30 -12.11
N PRO A 36 5.14 3.03 -12.89
CA PRO A 36 4.65 3.71 -14.09
C PRO A 36 4.13 2.72 -15.12
N ALA A 37 3.01 3.07 -15.76
CA ALA A 37 2.44 2.29 -16.85
C ALA A 37 3.36 2.25 -18.07
N GLY A 38 3.18 1.23 -18.92
CA GLY A 38 3.86 1.12 -20.21
C GLY A 38 5.30 0.61 -20.17
N LEU A 39 5.86 0.35 -18.99
CA LEU A 39 7.17 -0.30 -18.90
C LEU A 39 7.05 -1.81 -19.13
N PRO A 40 8.00 -2.41 -19.89
CA PRO A 40 8.17 -3.85 -19.89
C PRO A 40 8.40 -4.42 -18.48
N ASP A 41 7.95 -5.64 -18.22
CA ASP A 41 8.02 -6.25 -16.87
C ASP A 41 9.46 -6.28 -16.31
N ALA A 42 10.47 -6.53 -17.15
CA ALA A 42 11.86 -6.50 -16.73
C ALA A 42 12.32 -5.11 -16.26
N GLU A 43 11.95 -4.05 -17.00
CA GLU A 43 12.30 -2.68 -16.63
C GLU A 43 11.54 -2.23 -15.37
N ARG A 44 10.28 -2.60 -15.24
CA ARG A 44 9.50 -2.34 -14.03
C ARG A 44 10.11 -3.04 -12.83
N ARG A 45 10.54 -4.30 -12.96
CA ARG A 45 11.22 -5.05 -11.90
C ARG A 45 12.55 -4.39 -11.50
N ALA A 46 13.38 -4.01 -12.47
CA ALA A 46 14.62 -3.28 -12.21
C ALA A 46 14.39 -1.96 -11.46
N LEU A 47 13.37 -1.19 -11.86
CA LEU A 47 12.98 0.06 -11.20
C LEU A 47 12.52 -0.19 -9.74
N ARG A 48 11.72 -1.23 -9.50
CA ARG A 48 11.26 -1.63 -8.17
C ARG A 48 12.42 -2.12 -7.30
N ALA A 49 13.33 -2.92 -7.85
CA ALA A 49 14.52 -3.40 -7.16
C ALA A 49 15.41 -2.24 -6.72
N ALA A 50 15.65 -1.28 -7.60
CA ALA A 50 16.38 -0.06 -7.29
C ALA A 50 15.70 0.77 -6.18
N PHE A 51 14.37 0.91 -6.22
CA PHE A 51 13.60 1.60 -5.18
C PHE A 51 13.77 0.92 -3.81
N TRP A 52 13.69 -0.39 -3.77
CA TRP A 52 13.84 -1.14 -2.51
C TRP A 52 15.31 -1.35 -2.10
N GLY A 53 16.27 -1.11 -3.01
CA GLY A 53 17.68 -1.40 -2.77
C GLY A 53 17.94 -2.89 -2.56
N VAL A 54 17.29 -3.74 -3.36
CA VAL A 54 17.42 -5.20 -3.35
C VAL A 54 17.81 -5.70 -4.74
N PRO A 55 18.39 -6.91 -4.87
CA PRO A 55 18.57 -7.58 -6.16
C PRO A 55 17.22 -7.83 -6.88
N GLU A 56 17.23 -7.81 -8.22
CA GLU A 56 16.01 -8.01 -9.00
C GLU A 56 15.38 -9.40 -8.82
N ASP A 57 16.18 -10.42 -8.54
CA ASP A 57 15.75 -11.80 -8.33
C ASP A 57 15.06 -12.01 -6.96
N GLU A 58 15.15 -11.04 -6.06
CA GLU A 58 14.35 -11.03 -4.83
C GLU A 58 12.89 -10.58 -5.07
N LEU A 59 12.61 -9.92 -6.21
CA LEU A 59 11.26 -9.50 -6.56
C LEU A 59 10.57 -10.57 -7.41
N GLN A 60 9.34 -10.88 -7.03
CA GLN A 60 8.54 -11.87 -7.73
C GLN A 60 8.01 -11.30 -9.06
N ASP A 61 7.88 -12.18 -10.05
CA ASP A 61 7.19 -11.89 -11.30
C ASP A 61 5.68 -12.12 -11.09
N PRO A 62 4.79 -11.17 -11.43
CA PRO A 62 3.35 -11.40 -11.35
C PRO A 62 2.86 -12.66 -12.07
N ALA A 63 3.54 -13.08 -13.14
CA ALA A 63 3.25 -14.36 -13.80
C ALA A 63 3.48 -15.56 -12.88
N ALA A 64 4.45 -15.50 -11.96
CA ALA A 64 4.73 -16.59 -11.00
C ALA A 64 3.63 -16.74 -9.94
N ALA A 65 2.77 -15.73 -9.76
CA ALA A 65 1.61 -15.81 -8.87
C ALA A 65 0.46 -16.67 -9.44
N HIS A 66 0.62 -17.20 -10.64
CA HIS A 66 -0.39 -18.05 -11.28
C HIS A 66 0.15 -19.47 -11.43
N ALA A 67 -0.59 -20.44 -10.88
CA ALA A 67 -0.19 -21.84 -10.92
C ALA A 67 -0.06 -22.35 -12.36
N ALA A 68 1.05 -23.05 -12.63
CA ALA A 68 1.28 -23.67 -13.92
C ALA A 68 0.33 -24.87 -14.16
N GLY A 69 0.09 -25.20 -15.44
CA GLY A 69 -0.61 -26.41 -15.83
C GLY A 69 -2.10 -26.48 -15.50
N GLY A 70 -2.75 -25.34 -15.28
CA GLY A 70 -4.20 -25.28 -15.00
C GLY A 70 -4.60 -25.64 -13.56
N ALA A 71 -3.64 -25.75 -12.64
CA ALA A 71 -3.93 -25.88 -11.22
C ALA A 71 -4.56 -24.60 -10.67
N GLU A 72 -5.40 -24.73 -9.63
CA GLU A 72 -6.05 -23.58 -8.99
C GLU A 72 -5.01 -22.69 -8.29
N THR A 73 -5.13 -21.38 -8.47
CA THR A 73 -4.46 -20.36 -7.63
C THR A 73 -5.48 -19.76 -6.68
N VAL A 74 -5.12 -19.61 -5.41
CA VAL A 74 -5.95 -18.96 -4.39
C VAL A 74 -5.22 -17.73 -3.88
N PHE A 75 -5.79 -16.55 -4.10
CA PHE A 75 -5.31 -15.28 -3.58
C PHE A 75 -5.89 -15.00 -2.20
N TRP A 76 -5.04 -14.54 -1.27
CA TRP A 76 -5.37 -14.21 0.10
C TRP A 76 -4.94 -12.78 0.39
N PHE A 77 -5.90 -11.88 0.44
CA PHE A 77 -5.64 -10.47 0.67
C PHE A 77 -6.65 -9.86 1.63
N ASP A 78 -6.19 -8.92 2.44
CA ASP A 78 -7.06 -8.14 3.32
C ASP A 78 -7.49 -6.81 2.69
N GLY A 79 -8.20 -5.97 3.49
CA GLY A 79 -8.73 -4.69 3.03
C GLY A 79 -7.72 -3.56 3.02
N CYS A 80 -6.47 -3.76 3.46
CA CYS A 80 -5.51 -2.67 3.56
C CYS A 80 -5.00 -2.20 2.18
N PRO A 81 -4.57 -0.94 2.05
CA PRO A 81 -4.04 -0.40 0.78
C PRO A 81 -2.87 -1.20 0.19
N TRP A 82 -2.03 -1.78 1.05
CA TRP A 82 -0.90 -2.62 0.63
C TRP A 82 -1.38 -3.86 -0.13
N ASP A 83 -2.33 -4.58 0.45
CA ASP A 83 -2.89 -5.80 -0.10
C ASP A 83 -3.78 -5.53 -1.31
N GLN A 84 -4.59 -4.47 -1.28
CA GLN A 84 -5.46 -4.13 -2.41
C GLN A 84 -4.66 -3.70 -3.64
N ALA A 85 -3.52 -3.02 -3.48
CA ALA A 85 -2.62 -2.70 -4.59
C ALA A 85 -1.98 -3.96 -5.19
N MET A 86 -1.55 -4.92 -4.36
CA MET A 86 -1.09 -6.24 -4.83
C MET A 86 -2.19 -7.00 -5.57
N LEU A 87 -3.40 -7.02 -5.02
CA LEU A 87 -4.54 -7.72 -5.61
C LEU A 87 -4.85 -7.20 -7.02
N VAL A 88 -4.91 -5.87 -7.21
CA VAL A 88 -5.22 -5.31 -8.54
C VAL A 88 -4.11 -5.60 -9.55
N GLU A 89 -2.84 -5.57 -9.15
CA GLU A 89 -1.71 -5.97 -10.00
C GLU A 89 -1.84 -7.43 -10.45
N LEU A 90 -2.04 -8.35 -9.49
CA LEU A 90 -2.09 -9.78 -9.77
C LEU A 90 -3.32 -10.17 -10.58
N LEU A 91 -4.48 -9.58 -10.31
CA LEU A 91 -5.68 -9.81 -11.10
C LEU A 91 -5.57 -9.24 -12.53
N ALA A 92 -4.91 -8.10 -12.70
CA ALA A 92 -4.64 -7.52 -14.02
C ALA A 92 -3.65 -8.37 -14.85
N ALA A 93 -2.67 -9.00 -14.19
CA ALA A 93 -1.70 -9.91 -14.82
C ALA A 93 -2.25 -11.30 -15.16
N ALA A 94 -3.45 -11.64 -14.68
CA ALA A 94 -4.06 -12.96 -14.83
C ALA A 94 -4.46 -13.25 -16.29
N ASN A 95 -3.64 -14.00 -17.02
CA ASN A 95 -3.84 -14.35 -18.43
C ASN A 95 -4.29 -15.82 -18.64
N GLY A 96 -4.59 -16.57 -17.56
CA GLY A 96 -4.90 -18.00 -17.61
C GLY A 96 -6.35 -18.33 -17.98
N ASN A 97 -6.59 -19.53 -18.52
CA ASN A 97 -7.92 -20.06 -18.85
C ASN A 97 -8.78 -20.36 -17.59
N ALA A 98 -8.15 -20.59 -16.45
CA ALA A 98 -8.83 -20.82 -15.18
C ALA A 98 -8.74 -19.55 -14.31
N PRO A 99 -9.87 -18.98 -13.89
CA PRO A 99 -9.85 -17.85 -12.97
C PRO A 99 -9.27 -18.30 -11.62
N PRO A 100 -8.43 -17.47 -10.96
CA PRO A 100 -8.02 -17.74 -9.59
C PRO A 100 -9.23 -17.65 -8.66
N SER A 101 -9.11 -18.26 -7.48
CA SER A 101 -10.04 -18.04 -6.38
C SER A 101 -9.52 -16.93 -5.46
N LEU A 102 -10.42 -16.22 -4.79
CA LEU A 102 -10.10 -15.11 -3.90
C LEU A 102 -10.68 -15.36 -2.50
N VAL A 103 -9.85 -15.16 -1.49
CA VAL A 103 -10.21 -14.98 -0.08
C VAL A 103 -9.90 -13.54 0.27
N GLN A 104 -10.92 -12.78 0.68
CA GLN A 104 -10.75 -11.43 1.19
C GLN A 104 -11.20 -11.36 2.64
N VAL A 105 -10.35 -10.82 3.51
CA VAL A 105 -10.62 -10.69 4.94
C VAL A 105 -10.52 -9.22 5.32
N GLY A 106 -11.62 -8.62 5.77
CA GLY A 106 -11.63 -7.24 6.25
C GLY A 106 -11.66 -7.12 7.77
N GLU A 107 -12.15 -8.17 8.44
CA GLU A 107 -12.27 -8.24 9.90
C GLU A 107 -12.27 -9.70 10.38
N HIS A 108 -12.00 -9.89 11.65
CA HIS A 108 -12.13 -11.19 12.29
C HIS A 108 -12.77 -11.03 13.67
N PRO A 109 -13.86 -11.76 14.01
CA PRO A 109 -14.61 -11.54 15.24
C PRO A 109 -13.78 -11.79 16.51
N ASP A 110 -12.84 -12.74 16.46
CA ASP A 110 -11.98 -13.10 17.58
C ASP A 110 -10.66 -12.31 17.64
N VAL A 111 -10.45 -11.34 16.73
CA VAL A 111 -9.25 -10.50 16.69
C VAL A 111 -9.67 -9.03 16.74
N PRO A 112 -9.93 -8.49 17.94
CA PRO A 112 -10.26 -7.08 18.11
C PRO A 112 -9.15 -6.17 17.55
N GLY A 113 -9.53 -5.20 16.72
CA GLY A 113 -8.55 -4.33 16.06
C GLY A 113 -7.73 -5.04 14.97
N TYR A 114 -8.37 -6.01 14.29
CA TYR A 114 -7.77 -6.70 13.15
C TYR A 114 -7.06 -5.71 12.20
N ALA A 115 -5.79 -5.98 11.93
CA ALA A 115 -4.93 -5.12 11.12
C ALA A 115 -4.26 -5.85 9.94
N GLY A 116 -4.55 -7.15 9.75
CA GLY A 116 -4.06 -7.90 8.61
C GLY A 116 -3.94 -9.40 8.84
N LEU A 117 -3.82 -10.14 7.72
CA LEU A 117 -3.77 -11.61 7.69
C LEU A 117 -2.66 -12.21 8.57
N GLY A 118 -1.55 -11.50 8.77
CA GLY A 118 -0.44 -11.96 9.61
C GLY A 118 -0.75 -12.02 11.12
N GLN A 119 -1.93 -11.55 11.55
CA GLN A 119 -2.41 -11.68 12.93
C GLN A 119 -3.23 -12.95 13.17
N LEU A 120 -3.65 -13.62 12.09
CA LEU A 120 -4.50 -14.79 12.18
C LEU A 120 -3.68 -16.05 12.46
N SER A 121 -4.22 -16.92 13.33
CA SER A 121 -3.66 -18.24 13.57
C SER A 121 -3.85 -19.15 12.35
N PRO A 122 -3.09 -20.28 12.26
CA PRO A 122 -3.29 -21.28 11.21
C PRO A 122 -4.74 -21.77 11.12
N GLU A 123 -5.41 -22.00 12.25
CA GLU A 123 -6.80 -22.46 12.31
C GLU A 123 -7.78 -21.40 11.80
N GLN A 124 -7.53 -20.13 12.14
CA GLN A 124 -8.33 -19.01 11.67
C GLN A 124 -8.20 -18.83 10.15
N LEU A 125 -6.97 -18.90 9.62
CA LEU A 125 -6.73 -18.88 8.16
C LEU A 125 -7.40 -20.08 7.47
N ALA A 126 -7.26 -21.29 8.02
CA ALA A 126 -7.89 -22.49 7.47
C ALA A 126 -9.42 -22.37 7.40
N ALA A 127 -10.05 -21.67 8.36
CA ALA A 127 -11.49 -21.47 8.40
C ALA A 127 -12.01 -20.63 7.21
N PHE A 128 -11.21 -19.72 6.65
CA PHE A 128 -11.59 -18.96 5.45
C PHE A 128 -11.43 -19.74 4.14
N TYR A 129 -10.65 -20.82 4.11
CA TYR A 129 -10.40 -21.55 2.88
C TYR A 129 -11.66 -22.06 2.16
N PRO A 130 -12.70 -22.60 2.84
CA PRO A 130 -13.96 -22.99 2.20
C PRO A 130 -14.75 -21.79 1.64
N GLU A 131 -14.49 -20.59 2.09
CA GLU A 131 -15.18 -19.36 1.67
C GLU A 131 -14.63 -18.77 0.37
N ARG A 132 -13.50 -19.28 -0.12
CA ARG A 132 -12.91 -18.82 -1.38
C ARG A 132 -13.92 -18.85 -2.52
N ARG A 133 -13.88 -17.86 -3.38
CA ARG A 133 -14.76 -17.76 -4.56
C ARG A 133 -13.94 -17.55 -5.83
N PRO A 134 -14.32 -18.16 -6.95
CA PRO A 134 -13.70 -17.84 -8.23
C PRO A 134 -13.81 -16.35 -8.53
N VAL A 135 -12.72 -15.76 -8.99
CA VAL A 135 -12.68 -14.36 -9.41
C VAL A 135 -13.58 -14.14 -10.62
N THR A 136 -14.50 -13.21 -10.50
CA THR A 136 -15.49 -12.91 -11.55
C THR A 136 -14.90 -12.02 -12.66
N PRO A 137 -15.51 -11.98 -13.85
CA PRO A 137 -15.13 -11.02 -14.90
C PRO A 137 -15.25 -9.55 -14.45
N ALA A 138 -16.23 -9.21 -13.60
CA ALA A 138 -16.40 -7.85 -13.06
C ALA A 138 -15.22 -7.48 -12.12
N GLN A 139 -14.78 -8.38 -11.25
CA GLN A 139 -13.62 -8.17 -10.41
C GLN A 139 -12.35 -7.98 -11.24
N ARG A 140 -12.14 -8.77 -12.28
CA ARG A 140 -10.98 -8.62 -13.17
C ARG A 140 -11.01 -7.30 -13.94
N ALA A 141 -12.17 -6.90 -14.46
CA ALA A 141 -12.31 -5.62 -15.17
C ALA A 141 -12.02 -4.44 -14.25
N LEU A 142 -12.54 -4.45 -13.03
CA LEU A 142 -12.30 -3.41 -12.03
C LEU A 142 -10.81 -3.38 -11.62
N ALA A 143 -10.20 -4.53 -11.38
CA ALA A 143 -8.78 -4.62 -11.05
C ALA A 143 -7.90 -4.09 -12.18
N ALA A 144 -8.20 -4.41 -13.45
CA ALA A 144 -7.47 -3.89 -14.60
C ALA A 144 -7.60 -2.36 -14.73
N ALA A 145 -8.78 -1.80 -14.48
CA ALA A 145 -9.01 -0.37 -14.46
C ALA A 145 -8.20 0.32 -13.34
N ALA A 146 -8.25 -0.25 -12.12
CA ALA A 146 -7.51 0.27 -10.98
C ALA A 146 -5.97 0.18 -11.18
N TRP A 147 -5.48 -0.93 -11.74
CA TRP A 147 -4.07 -1.10 -12.07
C TRP A 147 -3.59 -0.09 -13.11
N SER A 148 -4.36 0.11 -14.18
CA SER A 148 -4.09 1.12 -15.19
C SER A 148 -4.05 2.53 -14.60
N ALA A 149 -5.00 2.86 -13.73
CA ALA A 149 -5.10 4.16 -13.08
C ALA A 149 -3.95 4.39 -12.07
N LEU A 150 -3.56 3.36 -11.31
CA LEU A 150 -2.43 3.43 -10.37
C LEU A 150 -1.10 3.68 -11.09
N GLY A 151 -0.93 3.13 -12.29
CA GLY A 151 0.26 3.31 -13.12
C GLY A 151 0.28 4.61 -13.94
N ALA A 152 -0.80 5.39 -13.95
CA ALA A 152 -0.88 6.61 -14.72
C ALA A 152 -0.03 7.75 -14.11
N GLU A 153 0.52 8.62 -14.97
CA GLU A 153 1.23 9.84 -14.54
C GLU A 153 0.29 10.89 -13.92
N ASP A 154 -0.99 10.81 -14.28
CA ASP A 154 -2.07 11.66 -13.78
C ASP A 154 -2.87 10.87 -12.73
N PRO A 155 -2.98 11.35 -11.48
CA PRO A 155 -3.71 10.62 -10.45
C PRO A 155 -5.25 10.74 -10.54
N ARG A 156 -5.79 11.59 -11.44
CA ARG A 156 -7.23 11.79 -11.57
C ARG A 156 -8.00 10.52 -11.96
N PRO A 157 -7.53 9.67 -12.90
CA PRO A 157 -8.20 8.39 -13.18
C PRO A 157 -8.31 7.48 -11.95
N LEU A 158 -7.33 7.51 -11.03
CA LEU A 158 -7.40 6.78 -9.77
C LEU A 158 -8.48 7.37 -8.84
N ALA A 159 -8.57 8.70 -8.79
CA ALA A 159 -9.59 9.39 -8.01
C ALA A 159 -11.01 9.22 -8.57
N ASP A 160 -11.16 9.08 -9.89
CA ASP A 160 -12.46 8.85 -10.53
C ASP A 160 -13.06 7.49 -10.12
N LEU A 161 -12.22 6.52 -9.75
CA LEU A 161 -12.67 5.23 -9.24
C LEU A 161 -13.33 5.34 -7.85
N LEU A 162 -13.11 6.41 -7.10
CA LEU A 162 -13.79 6.64 -5.82
C LEU A 162 -15.31 6.90 -5.99
N ASP A 163 -15.72 7.34 -7.17
CA ASP A 163 -17.13 7.58 -7.50
C ASP A 163 -17.73 6.44 -8.36
N ALA A 164 -16.92 5.45 -8.74
CA ALA A 164 -17.34 4.31 -9.54
C ALA A 164 -17.95 3.20 -8.67
N ASP A 165 -18.64 2.25 -9.32
CA ASP A 165 -19.09 1.03 -8.65
C ASP A 165 -17.90 0.09 -8.39
N THR A 166 -17.40 0.09 -7.16
CA THR A 166 -16.33 -0.80 -6.68
C THR A 166 -16.86 -2.01 -5.91
N SER A 167 -18.16 -2.22 -5.87
CA SER A 167 -18.80 -3.33 -5.14
C SER A 167 -18.27 -4.73 -5.47
N PRO A 168 -17.74 -5.02 -6.69
CA PRO A 168 -17.07 -6.30 -6.95
C PRO A 168 -15.83 -6.55 -6.09
N LEU A 169 -15.11 -5.50 -5.67
CA LEU A 169 -13.96 -5.53 -4.78
C LEU A 169 -14.22 -4.54 -3.62
N PRO A 170 -14.94 -4.95 -2.57
CA PRO A 170 -15.54 -4.04 -1.59
C PRO A 170 -14.53 -3.25 -0.75
N TYR A 171 -13.28 -3.69 -0.68
CA TYR A 171 -12.21 -2.97 0.03
C TYR A 171 -11.40 -2.04 -0.86
N LEU A 172 -11.70 -2.00 -2.18
CA LEU A 172 -10.87 -1.27 -3.13
C LEU A 172 -11.02 0.25 -2.98
N GLU A 173 -12.25 0.77 -2.94
CA GLU A 173 -12.47 2.24 -2.85
C GLU A 173 -11.74 2.86 -1.65
N PRO A 174 -11.92 2.37 -0.41
CA PRO A 174 -11.22 2.95 0.73
C PRO A 174 -9.70 2.80 0.64
N ALA A 175 -9.19 1.72 0.02
CA ALA A 175 -7.78 1.55 -0.22
C ALA A 175 -7.22 2.55 -1.24
N LEU A 176 -7.93 2.79 -2.34
CA LEU A 176 -7.54 3.79 -3.36
C LEU A 176 -7.55 5.20 -2.79
N GLU A 177 -8.56 5.59 -2.00
CA GLU A 177 -8.55 6.87 -1.29
C GLU A 177 -7.31 7.01 -0.42
N ARG A 178 -7.01 5.97 0.37
CA ARG A 178 -5.83 5.99 1.25
C ARG A 178 -4.51 6.10 0.48
N LEU A 179 -4.40 5.50 -0.71
CA LEU A 179 -3.25 5.65 -1.60
C LEU A 179 -3.14 7.07 -2.17
N LEU A 180 -4.26 7.70 -2.53
CA LEU A 180 -4.29 9.10 -2.98
C LEU A 180 -3.87 10.08 -1.89
N GLU A 181 -4.17 9.79 -0.62
CA GLU A 181 -3.72 10.56 0.54
C GLU A 181 -2.18 10.50 0.75
N GLU A 182 -1.47 9.63 0.01
CA GLU A 182 -0.01 9.64 -0.03
C GLU A 182 0.59 10.68 -0.99
N LEU A 183 -0.23 11.36 -1.81
CA LEU A 183 0.17 12.60 -2.45
C LEU A 183 0.37 13.68 -1.38
N PRO A 184 1.28 14.66 -1.60
CA PRO A 184 1.44 15.79 -0.68
C PRO A 184 0.12 16.53 -0.47
N SER A 185 -0.29 16.76 0.77
CA SER A 185 -1.51 17.51 1.08
C SER A 185 -1.40 18.96 0.61
N THR A 186 -2.52 19.53 0.14
CA THR A 186 -2.63 20.97 -0.14
C THR A 186 -2.50 21.82 1.12
N SER A 187 -2.65 21.22 2.31
CA SER A 187 -2.60 21.95 3.59
C SER A 187 -1.18 22.22 4.09
N ASN A 188 -0.24 21.28 3.90
CA ASN A 188 1.10 21.37 4.48
C ASN A 188 2.19 20.65 3.67
N GLY A 189 1.84 20.07 2.52
CA GLY A 189 2.80 19.36 1.66
C GLY A 189 3.26 17.99 2.16
N LEU A 190 2.72 17.49 3.27
CA LEU A 190 3.02 16.15 3.78
C LEU A 190 2.06 15.14 3.16
N SER A 191 2.51 13.90 2.97
CA SER A 191 1.61 12.77 2.79
C SER A 191 0.90 12.45 4.12
N ARG A 192 -0.22 11.72 4.07
CA ARG A 192 -0.92 11.31 5.28
C ARG A 192 -0.02 10.47 6.21
N SER A 193 0.76 9.55 5.67
CA SER A 193 1.69 8.76 6.47
C SER A 193 2.77 9.62 7.14
N GLU A 194 3.31 10.61 6.45
CA GLU A 194 4.27 11.57 7.04
C GLU A 194 3.62 12.38 8.17
N GLU A 195 2.41 12.86 7.95
CA GLU A 195 1.67 13.61 8.97
C GLU A 195 1.33 12.73 10.19
N GLN A 196 0.91 11.49 9.98
CA GLN A 196 0.64 10.53 11.07
C GLN A 196 1.89 10.25 11.90
N VAL A 197 3.05 10.09 11.27
CA VAL A 197 4.33 9.93 11.97
C VAL A 197 4.64 11.15 12.83
N LEU A 198 4.52 12.37 12.28
CA LEU A 198 4.74 13.59 13.07
C LEU A 198 3.73 13.73 14.22
N ARG A 199 2.45 13.38 14.00
CA ARG A 199 1.42 13.38 15.04
C ARG A 199 1.70 12.33 16.12
N ALA A 200 2.18 11.14 15.78
CA ALA A 200 2.60 10.13 16.74
C ALA A 200 3.74 10.64 17.63
N VAL A 201 4.73 11.32 17.04
CA VAL A 201 5.83 11.95 17.79
C VAL A 201 5.32 13.09 18.67
N ALA A 202 4.42 13.94 18.18
CA ALA A 202 3.76 14.98 18.97
C ALA A 202 2.99 14.38 20.16
N GLY A 203 2.34 13.24 19.95
CA GLY A 203 1.60 12.47 20.95
C GLY A 203 2.46 11.72 21.97
N GLY A 204 3.80 11.77 21.85
CA GLY A 204 4.71 11.20 22.82
C GLY A 204 5.45 9.94 22.42
N ALA A 205 5.28 9.42 21.19
CA ALA A 205 6.13 8.33 20.69
C ALA A 205 7.59 8.82 20.60
N ARG A 206 8.52 8.06 21.21
CA ARG A 206 9.94 8.44 21.29
C ARG A 206 10.88 7.37 20.78
N ARG A 207 10.39 6.19 20.49
CA ARG A 207 11.16 5.05 19.99
C ARG A 207 10.48 4.44 18.78
N PHE A 208 11.26 3.86 17.90
CA PHE A 208 10.76 3.20 16.69
C PHE A 208 9.59 2.21 16.97
N PRO A 209 9.67 1.30 17.96
CA PRO A 209 8.55 0.38 18.26
C PRO A 209 7.26 1.06 18.72
N ASP A 210 7.32 2.30 19.22
CA ASP A 210 6.15 3.03 19.70
C ASP A 210 5.36 3.66 18.53
N LEU A 211 6.01 3.87 17.38
CA LEU A 211 5.44 4.59 16.24
C LEU A 211 4.40 3.78 15.47
N LEU A 212 4.68 2.50 15.18
CA LEU A 212 3.74 1.68 14.40
C LEU A 212 2.37 1.56 15.06
N PRO A 213 2.25 1.22 16.34
CA PRO A 213 0.96 1.20 17.03
C PRO A 213 0.27 2.56 17.05
N ALA A 214 1.05 3.65 17.23
CA ALA A 214 0.51 5.01 17.25
C ALA A 214 -0.03 5.45 15.89
N VAL A 215 0.66 5.09 14.79
CA VAL A 215 0.20 5.34 13.43
C VAL A 215 -1.02 4.49 13.11
N ALA A 216 -0.99 3.19 13.44
CA ALA A 216 -2.12 2.28 13.23
C ALA A 216 -3.41 2.77 13.92
N ALA A 217 -3.29 3.34 15.11
CA ALA A 217 -4.43 3.90 15.85
C ALA A 217 -5.08 5.13 15.16
N MET A 218 -4.39 5.76 14.20
CA MET A 218 -4.90 6.88 13.42
C MET A 218 -5.48 6.44 12.06
N GLU A 219 -5.35 5.16 11.71
CA GLU A 219 -5.94 4.64 10.48
C GLU A 219 -7.44 4.41 10.63
N ARG A 220 -8.15 4.41 9.49
CA ARG A 220 -9.57 4.10 9.43
C ARG A 220 -9.80 2.61 9.70
N PRO A 221 -10.96 2.20 10.21
CA PRO A 221 -11.33 0.79 10.26
C PRO A 221 -11.12 0.10 8.90
N ASN A 222 -10.62 -1.12 8.89
CA ASN A 222 -10.30 -1.94 7.71
C ASN A 222 -9.08 -1.49 6.89
N HIS A 223 -8.42 -0.38 7.22
CA HIS A 223 -7.16 -0.01 6.57
C HIS A 223 -5.95 -0.66 7.23
N GLY A 224 -6.10 -1.08 8.50
CA GLY A 224 -5.03 -1.69 9.26
C GLY A 224 -3.76 -0.85 9.31
N LEU A 225 -2.66 -1.45 9.74
CA LEU A 225 -1.33 -0.91 9.52
C LEU A 225 -0.90 -1.33 8.10
N TRP A 226 -1.12 -0.46 7.13
CA TRP A 226 -0.93 -0.79 5.72
C TRP A 226 0.55 -0.76 5.28
N PHE A 227 1.47 -0.31 6.11
CA PHE A 227 2.91 -0.35 5.84
C PHE A 227 3.70 -0.86 7.05
N GLY A 228 4.78 -1.59 6.77
CA GLY A 228 5.64 -2.17 7.80
C GLY A 228 6.84 -1.29 8.16
N ASP A 229 7.74 -1.87 8.94
CA ASP A 229 8.95 -1.24 9.49
C ASP A 229 9.80 -0.55 8.43
N ARG A 230 9.92 -1.13 7.25
CA ARG A 230 10.76 -0.60 6.17
C ARG A 230 10.22 0.73 5.64
N VAL A 231 8.92 0.84 5.42
CA VAL A 231 8.29 2.08 4.95
C VAL A 231 8.35 3.14 6.05
N LEU A 232 8.11 2.75 7.30
CA LEU A 232 8.28 3.66 8.45
C LEU A 232 9.71 4.20 8.53
N ALA A 233 10.73 3.33 8.39
CA ALA A 233 12.13 3.76 8.41
C ALA A 233 12.48 4.73 7.27
N LEU A 234 11.95 4.50 6.05
CA LEU A 234 12.11 5.42 4.93
C LEU A 234 11.44 6.78 5.21
N THR A 235 10.24 6.78 5.78
CA THR A 235 9.50 7.98 6.15
C THR A 235 10.24 8.80 7.21
N LEU A 236 10.70 8.15 8.28
CA LEU A 236 11.49 8.80 9.33
C LEU A 236 12.77 9.43 8.78
N ARG A 237 13.50 8.67 7.93
CA ARG A 237 14.71 9.18 7.30
C ARG A 237 14.42 10.41 6.43
N ALA A 238 13.37 10.39 5.63
CA ALA A 238 12.99 11.52 4.79
C ALA A 238 12.69 12.76 5.63
N LEU A 239 11.93 12.61 6.72
CA LEU A 239 11.55 13.70 7.62
C LEU A 239 12.73 14.25 8.44
N ALA A 240 13.77 13.45 8.69
CA ALA A 240 14.95 13.84 9.46
C ALA A 240 16.14 14.34 8.60
N SER A 241 16.13 14.08 7.27
CA SER A 241 17.29 14.36 6.40
C SER A 241 17.15 15.62 5.54
N ALA A 242 16.06 16.37 5.64
CA ALA A 242 15.85 17.59 4.90
C ALA A 242 16.77 18.73 5.40
N PRO A 243 17.04 19.77 4.60
CA PRO A 243 17.84 20.93 5.03
C PRO A 243 17.30 21.59 6.29
N GLU A 244 15.98 21.65 6.44
CA GLU A 244 15.28 22.05 7.67
C GLU A 244 14.37 20.87 8.07
N PRO A 245 14.89 19.91 8.88
CA PRO A 245 14.19 18.67 9.12
C PRO A 245 12.93 18.87 9.99
N ALA A 246 11.92 18.04 9.76
CA ALA A 246 10.71 18.02 10.60
C ALA A 246 10.93 17.18 11.88
N LEU A 247 11.88 16.24 11.85
CA LEU A 247 12.31 15.45 13.00
C LEU A 247 13.78 15.69 13.29
N ALA A 248 14.16 15.70 14.56
CA ALA A 248 15.55 15.74 14.98
C ALA A 248 16.31 14.51 14.48
N ALA A 249 17.56 14.70 14.01
CA ALA A 249 18.36 13.63 13.40
C ALA A 249 18.77 12.54 14.39
N ASP A 250 18.93 12.88 15.65
CA ASP A 250 19.44 12.04 16.74
C ASP A 250 18.36 11.58 17.73
N ALA A 251 17.13 12.03 17.54
CA ALA A 251 16.05 11.70 18.44
C ALA A 251 14.69 11.68 17.70
N VAL A 252 13.78 10.82 18.13
CA VAL A 252 12.39 10.84 17.67
C VAL A 252 11.66 11.99 18.36
N ALA A 253 11.91 13.21 17.89
CA ALA A 253 11.36 14.44 18.42
C ALA A 253 11.04 15.43 17.28
N LEU A 254 9.96 16.21 17.42
CA LEU A 254 9.65 17.28 16.49
C LEU A 254 10.67 18.42 16.60
N THR A 255 10.97 19.01 15.45
CA THR A 255 11.65 20.31 15.37
C THR A 255 10.60 21.42 15.33
N PRO A 256 11.00 22.73 15.49
CA PRO A 256 10.08 23.85 15.25
C PRO A 256 9.43 23.84 13.86
N PHE A 257 10.14 23.35 12.83
CA PHE A 257 9.59 23.20 11.49
C PHE A 257 8.53 22.07 11.44
N GLY A 258 8.77 20.93 12.08
CA GLY A 258 7.79 19.85 12.21
C GLY A 258 6.51 20.30 12.93
N GLU A 259 6.62 21.12 13.98
CA GLU A 259 5.48 21.73 14.64
C GLU A 259 4.74 22.72 13.73
N ALA A 260 5.48 23.50 12.92
CA ALA A 260 4.90 24.44 11.97
C ALA A 260 4.12 23.71 10.85
N LEU A 261 4.63 22.58 10.35
CA LEU A 261 3.94 21.73 9.38
C LEU A 261 2.63 21.18 9.93
N LEU A 262 2.65 20.63 11.15
CA LEU A 262 1.43 20.11 11.80
C LEU A 262 0.39 21.20 12.09
N ALA A 263 0.84 22.43 12.27
CA ALA A 263 -0.01 23.59 12.49
C ALA A 263 -0.46 24.29 11.19
N GLY A 264 -0.08 23.77 10.01
CA GLY A 264 -0.39 24.37 8.71
C GLY A 264 0.30 25.72 8.45
N ARG A 265 1.36 26.07 9.18
CA ARG A 265 2.13 27.32 9.02
C ARG A 265 3.33 27.17 8.08
N ALA A 266 3.70 25.94 7.74
CA ALA A 266 4.75 25.58 6.79
C ALA A 266 4.21 24.59 5.75
N ASP A 267 4.92 24.47 4.63
CA ASP A 267 4.57 23.54 3.56
C ASP A 267 5.83 22.82 3.07
N TRP A 268 5.84 21.49 3.22
CA TRP A 268 7.00 20.65 2.89
C TRP A 268 7.45 20.81 1.44
N VAL A 269 6.50 20.77 0.48
CA VAL A 269 6.85 20.85 -0.95
C VAL A 269 7.41 22.23 -1.31
N ARG A 270 6.77 23.29 -0.85
CA ARG A 270 7.24 24.66 -1.09
C ARG A 270 8.64 24.89 -0.49
N ASP A 271 8.85 24.42 0.73
CA ASP A 271 10.04 24.75 1.51
C ASP A 271 11.23 23.83 1.17
N HIS A 272 11.00 22.57 0.83
CA HIS A 272 12.04 21.58 0.50
C HIS A 272 11.99 21.06 -0.93
N GLY A 273 10.81 21.06 -1.55
CA GLY A 273 10.55 20.30 -2.76
C GLY A 273 10.21 18.84 -2.47
N VAL A 274 9.96 18.12 -3.53
CA VAL A 274 9.68 16.70 -3.49
C VAL A 274 10.45 16.00 -4.60
N ASP A 275 10.89 14.77 -4.35
CA ASP A 275 11.50 13.88 -5.34
C ASP A 275 11.12 12.43 -5.01
N ARG A 276 9.94 12.01 -5.46
CA ARG A 276 9.43 10.66 -5.18
C ARG A 276 8.40 10.19 -6.19
N TRP A 277 8.15 8.89 -6.17
CA TRP A 277 7.06 8.24 -6.90
C TRP A 277 5.89 7.92 -5.99
N ARG A 278 4.68 8.01 -6.58
CA ARG A 278 3.45 7.46 -6.03
C ARG A 278 2.73 6.72 -7.17
N GLY A 279 2.89 5.39 -7.23
CA GLY A 279 2.44 4.64 -8.41
C GLY A 279 3.12 5.12 -9.69
N GLY A 280 2.33 5.52 -10.68
CA GLY A 280 2.82 6.13 -11.92
C GLY A 280 3.13 7.62 -11.83
N VAL A 281 2.71 8.28 -10.74
CA VAL A 281 2.90 9.73 -10.56
C VAL A 281 4.32 10.04 -10.12
N ARG A 282 5.07 10.80 -10.92
CA ARG A 282 6.39 11.33 -10.56
C ARG A 282 6.23 12.72 -9.96
N LEU A 283 6.52 12.85 -8.69
CA LEU A 283 6.53 14.14 -7.98
C LEU A 283 7.96 14.66 -7.94
N ALA A 284 8.22 15.84 -8.52
CA ALA A 284 9.56 16.42 -8.57
C ALA A 284 9.55 17.95 -8.53
N GLY A 285 10.43 18.51 -7.68
CA GLY A 285 10.68 19.95 -7.60
C GLY A 285 9.93 20.64 -6.46
N ARG A 286 9.98 21.98 -6.50
CA ARG A 286 9.31 22.90 -5.57
C ARG A 286 8.13 23.66 -6.20
N GLY A 287 7.94 23.46 -7.50
CA GLY A 287 6.86 24.09 -8.28
C GLY A 287 5.55 23.32 -8.16
N PRO A 288 4.62 23.57 -9.09
CA PRO A 288 3.37 22.82 -9.12
C PRO A 288 3.62 21.31 -9.25
N VAL A 289 2.99 20.55 -8.36
CA VAL A 289 2.99 19.09 -8.35
C VAL A 289 1.58 18.59 -8.05
N TRP A 290 1.32 17.34 -8.30
CA TRP A 290 0.08 16.72 -7.84
C TRP A 290 0.04 16.68 -6.33
N ARG A 291 -1.06 17.20 -5.75
CA ARG A 291 -1.34 17.21 -4.32
C ARG A 291 -2.72 16.64 -4.04
N TRP A 292 -2.91 16.14 -2.85
CA TRP A 292 -4.22 15.72 -2.36
C TRP A 292 -4.92 16.90 -1.68
N ASP A 293 -6.12 17.22 -2.15
CA ASP A 293 -7.02 18.17 -1.46
C ASP A 293 -7.97 17.36 -0.56
N PRO A 294 -7.78 17.37 0.75
CA PRO A 294 -8.61 16.61 1.67
C PRO A 294 -10.06 17.13 1.77
N ALA A 295 -10.31 18.41 1.45
CA ALA A 295 -11.65 18.97 1.48
C ALA A 295 -12.46 18.57 0.24
N ALA A 296 -11.83 18.59 -0.93
CA ALA A 296 -12.44 18.15 -2.18
C ALA A 296 -12.42 16.62 -2.36
N ARG A 297 -11.59 15.89 -1.60
CA ARG A 297 -11.26 14.47 -1.81
C ARG A 297 -10.81 14.20 -3.26
N ARG A 298 -9.92 15.03 -3.78
CA ARG A 298 -9.44 14.97 -5.17
C ARG A 298 -7.99 15.43 -5.28
N PRO A 299 -7.25 14.89 -6.26
CA PRO A 299 -5.96 15.43 -6.64
C PRO A 299 -6.10 16.82 -7.28
N ALA A 300 -5.20 17.73 -6.91
CA ALA A 300 -5.05 19.06 -7.50
C ALA A 300 -3.60 19.25 -7.94
N PHE A 301 -3.39 19.92 -9.07
CA PHE A 301 -2.05 20.26 -9.55
C PHE A 301 -1.73 21.69 -9.14
N THR A 302 -0.97 21.88 -8.06
CA THR A 302 -0.70 23.19 -7.43
C THR A 302 0.74 23.34 -7.01
#